data_92e98c88b6612acf95220fab258c9faf
#
_entry.id   92e98c88b6612acf95220fab258c9faf
#
_cell.length_a   1.000
_cell.length_b   1.000
_cell.length_c   1.000
_cell.angle_alpha   90.00
_cell.angle_beta   90.00
_cell.angle_gamma   90.00
#
_symmetry.space_group_name_H-M   'P 1'
#
loop_
_entity.id
_entity.type
_entity.pdbx_description
1 polymer ?
#
loop_
_entity_poly.entity_id
_entity_poly.type
_entity_poly.pdbx_seq_one_letter_code
_entity_poly.pdbx_strand_id
1 'polypeptide(L)'
;MNIKTFSDKTGIDYDKLVEDFCGDTALLRQKILSFPSDCNLAGLKKAIKENDEAAVRSIAHRIRKSAEALSLAETARLAKKLEDSQPDRFRSFLEPLEKEISFCQKALED
;
A
#
# COMPACT_ATOMS: atom_id res chain seq x y z
N MET A 1 7.24 17.29 2.92
CA MET A 1 7.11 16.17 1.99
C MET A 1 7.33 16.62 0.55
N ASN A 2 8.09 15.87 -0.22
CA ASN A 2 8.36 16.15 -1.62
C ASN A 2 7.80 15.04 -2.51
N ILE A 3 6.73 15.34 -3.25
CA ILE A 3 6.08 14.38 -4.15
C ILE A 3 7.03 13.88 -5.23
N LYS A 4 7.92 14.74 -5.74
CA LYS A 4 8.90 14.33 -6.75
C LYS A 4 9.85 13.29 -6.18
N THR A 5 10.36 13.51 -4.97
CA THR A 5 11.23 12.55 -4.28
C THR A 5 10.51 11.22 -4.07
N PHE A 6 9.25 11.25 -3.64
CA PHE A 6 8.44 10.06 -3.49
C PHE A 6 8.29 9.32 -4.81
N SER A 7 7.98 10.04 -5.89
CA SER A 7 7.82 9.45 -7.22
C SER A 7 9.11 8.81 -7.72
N ASP A 8 10.24 9.49 -7.52
CA ASP A 8 11.55 8.98 -7.94
C ASP A 8 11.92 7.70 -7.18
N LYS A 9 11.65 7.66 -5.88
CA LYS A 9 12.00 6.50 -5.04
C LYS A 9 11.10 5.30 -5.27
N THR A 10 9.80 5.54 -5.49
CA THR A 10 8.83 4.47 -5.67
C THR A 10 8.68 4.02 -7.12
N GLY A 11 9.20 4.82 -8.07
CA GLY A 11 9.10 4.51 -9.49
C GLY A 11 7.74 4.79 -10.11
N ILE A 12 6.84 5.48 -9.40
CA ILE A 12 5.53 5.83 -9.98
C ILE A 12 5.68 6.94 -11.01
N ASP A 13 4.82 6.91 -12.03
CA ASP A 13 4.74 7.96 -13.04
C ASP A 13 3.75 9.02 -12.56
N TYR A 14 4.26 10.09 -11.97
CA TYR A 14 3.44 11.15 -11.40
C TYR A 14 2.55 11.81 -12.44
N ASP A 15 3.08 12.09 -13.63
CA ASP A 15 2.32 12.76 -14.69
C ASP A 15 1.13 11.92 -15.15
N LYS A 16 1.34 10.61 -15.26
CA LYS A 16 0.26 9.69 -15.59
C LYS A 16 -0.80 9.66 -14.49
N LEU A 17 -0.39 9.67 -13.22
CA LEU A 17 -1.31 9.70 -12.11
C LEU A 17 -2.14 10.99 -12.10
N VAL A 18 -1.53 12.12 -12.45
CA VAL A 18 -2.28 13.38 -12.58
C VAL A 18 -3.39 13.23 -13.63
N GLU A 19 -3.09 12.59 -14.76
CA GLU A 19 -4.10 12.29 -15.79
C GLU A 19 -5.20 11.37 -15.24
N ASP A 20 -4.80 10.31 -14.55
CA ASP A 20 -5.74 9.33 -13.97
C ASP A 20 -6.67 9.99 -12.95
N PHE A 21 -6.20 11.03 -12.28
CA PHE A 21 -6.97 11.81 -11.31
C PHE A 21 -7.65 13.03 -11.95
N CYS A 22 -7.74 13.05 -13.28
CA CYS A 22 -8.39 14.13 -14.04
C CYS A 22 -7.84 15.52 -13.72
N GLY A 23 -6.54 15.62 -13.45
CA GLY A 23 -5.87 16.87 -13.12
C GLY A 23 -6.03 17.34 -11.68
N ASP A 24 -6.72 16.58 -10.84
CA ASP A 24 -6.92 16.93 -9.42
C ASP A 24 -5.67 16.58 -8.61
N THR A 25 -4.69 17.47 -8.66
CA THR A 25 -3.40 17.27 -7.96
C THR A 25 -3.55 17.33 -6.44
N ALA A 26 -4.52 18.08 -5.94
CA ALA A 26 -4.78 18.15 -4.48
C ALA A 26 -5.28 16.80 -3.96
N LEU A 27 -6.21 16.17 -4.67
CA LEU A 27 -6.71 14.86 -4.29
C LEU A 27 -5.61 13.80 -4.39
N LEU A 28 -4.83 13.81 -5.47
CA LEU A 28 -3.72 12.89 -5.66
C LEU A 28 -2.71 13.01 -4.52
N ARG A 29 -2.32 14.24 -4.17
CA ARG A 29 -1.41 14.48 -3.06
C ARG A 29 -1.95 13.94 -1.74
N GLN A 30 -3.23 14.19 -1.48
CA GLN A 30 -3.90 13.70 -0.27
C GLN A 30 -3.85 12.17 -0.21
N LYS A 31 -4.13 11.49 -1.31
CA LYS A 31 -4.11 10.02 -1.38
C LYS A 31 -2.70 9.46 -1.16
N ILE A 32 -1.69 10.10 -1.74
CA ILE A 32 -0.30 9.70 -1.53
C ILE A 32 0.08 9.86 -0.06
N LEU A 33 -0.26 10.99 0.55
CA LEU A 33 0.07 11.28 1.96
C LEU A 33 -0.61 10.31 2.92
N SER A 34 -1.86 9.96 2.66
CA SER A 34 -2.63 9.10 3.56
C SER A 34 -2.36 7.61 3.34
N PHE A 35 -1.69 7.22 2.25
CA PHE A 35 -1.53 5.82 1.87
C PHE A 35 -0.96 4.94 2.99
N PRO A 36 0.16 5.29 3.66
CA PRO A 36 0.70 4.41 4.71
C PRO A 36 -0.29 4.17 5.86
N SER A 37 -1.00 5.22 6.25
CA SER A 37 -2.03 5.15 7.29
C SER A 37 -3.22 4.30 6.85
N ASP A 38 -3.65 4.46 5.59
CA ASP A 38 -4.79 3.76 5.01
C ASP A 38 -4.54 2.26 4.89
N CYS A 39 -3.28 1.83 4.87
CA CYS A 39 -2.93 0.41 4.81
C CYS A 39 -3.34 -0.36 6.07
N ASN A 40 -3.53 0.33 7.19
CA ASN A 40 -3.97 -0.30 8.44
C ASN A 40 -3.12 -1.52 8.83
N LEU A 41 -1.81 -1.35 8.86
CA LEU A 41 -0.90 -2.45 9.23
C LEU A 41 -1.17 -3.00 10.62
N ALA A 42 -1.54 -2.14 11.58
CA ALA A 42 -1.86 -2.57 12.94
C ALA A 42 -3.04 -3.54 12.95
N GLY A 43 -4.10 -3.23 12.19
CA GLY A 43 -5.26 -4.11 12.04
C GLY A 43 -4.90 -5.43 11.36
N LEU A 44 -4.03 -5.36 10.34
CA LEU A 44 -3.58 -6.56 9.63
C LEU A 44 -2.78 -7.49 10.56
N LYS A 45 -1.84 -6.95 11.33
CA LYS A 45 -1.04 -7.72 12.28
C LYS A 45 -1.92 -8.37 13.34
N LYS A 46 -2.90 -7.63 13.85
CA LYS A 46 -3.86 -8.14 14.82
C LYS A 46 -4.69 -9.28 14.25
N ALA A 47 -5.20 -9.11 13.04
CA ALA A 47 -6.00 -10.13 12.37
C ALA A 47 -5.21 -11.42 12.15
N ILE A 48 -3.95 -11.30 11.75
CA ILE A 48 -3.07 -12.47 11.58
C ILE A 48 -2.82 -13.16 12.91
N LYS A 49 -2.55 -12.39 13.97
CA LYS A 49 -2.32 -12.92 15.30
C LYS A 49 -3.54 -13.69 15.83
N GLU A 50 -4.73 -13.17 15.55
CA GLU A 50 -5.98 -13.76 16.00
C GLU A 50 -6.52 -14.85 15.05
N ASN A 51 -5.82 -15.14 13.97
CA ASN A 51 -6.23 -16.09 12.93
C ASN A 51 -7.60 -15.72 12.32
N ASP A 52 -7.86 -14.44 12.19
CA ASP A 52 -9.08 -13.92 11.58
C ASP A 52 -8.88 -13.82 10.06
N GLU A 53 -9.09 -14.93 9.38
CA GLU A 53 -8.87 -15.05 7.95
C GLU A 53 -9.67 -14.01 7.14
N ALA A 54 -10.93 -13.82 7.47
CA ALA A 54 -11.78 -12.86 6.75
C ALA A 54 -11.24 -11.44 6.86
N ALA A 55 -10.80 -11.04 8.07
CA ALA A 55 -10.22 -9.72 8.28
C ALA A 55 -8.90 -9.55 7.54
N VAL A 56 -8.04 -10.58 7.55
CA VAL A 56 -6.76 -10.53 6.82
C VAL A 56 -7.01 -10.30 5.33
N ARG A 57 -7.90 -11.06 4.72
CA ARG A 57 -8.20 -10.93 3.30
C ARG A 57 -8.83 -9.59 2.96
N SER A 58 -9.72 -9.09 3.81
CA SER A 58 -10.37 -7.80 3.61
C SER A 58 -9.34 -6.65 3.65
N ILE A 59 -8.47 -6.66 4.65
CA ILE A 59 -7.43 -5.61 4.78
C ILE A 59 -6.44 -5.68 3.62
N ALA A 60 -5.96 -6.89 3.28
CA ALA A 60 -5.04 -7.07 2.16
C ALA A 60 -5.65 -6.58 0.84
N HIS A 61 -6.92 -6.87 0.60
CA HIS A 61 -7.64 -6.41 -0.58
C HIS A 61 -7.68 -4.87 -0.65
N ARG A 62 -7.96 -4.21 0.47
CA ARG A 62 -8.00 -2.75 0.53
C ARG A 62 -6.63 -2.14 0.27
N ILE A 63 -5.57 -2.75 0.82
CA ILE A 63 -4.19 -2.31 0.54
C ILE A 63 -3.90 -2.42 -0.95
N ARG A 64 -4.25 -3.56 -1.55
CA ARG A 64 -4.04 -3.79 -2.98
C ARG A 64 -4.75 -2.73 -3.82
N LYS A 65 -6.02 -2.46 -3.53
CA LYS A 65 -6.80 -1.47 -4.29
C LYS A 65 -6.22 -0.07 -4.14
N SER A 66 -5.82 0.32 -2.94
CA SER A 66 -5.19 1.63 -2.70
C SER A 66 -3.87 1.75 -3.43
N ALA A 67 -3.06 0.70 -3.41
CA ALA A 67 -1.76 0.68 -4.09
C ALA A 67 -1.94 0.74 -5.61
N GLU A 68 -2.89 0.00 -6.16
CA GLU A 68 -3.20 0.02 -7.59
C GLU A 68 -3.61 1.43 -8.04
N ALA A 69 -4.43 2.10 -7.25
CA ALA A 69 -4.90 3.46 -7.57
C ALA A 69 -3.74 4.46 -7.65
N LEU A 70 -2.65 4.21 -6.92
CA LEU A 70 -1.45 5.06 -6.92
C LEU A 70 -0.31 4.49 -7.78
N SER A 71 -0.57 3.42 -8.53
CA SER A 71 0.43 2.74 -9.36
C SER A 71 1.64 2.23 -8.56
N LEU A 72 1.43 1.91 -7.29
CA LEU A 72 2.44 1.30 -6.43
C LEU A 72 2.45 -0.21 -6.67
N ALA A 73 3.03 -0.60 -7.81
CA ALA A 73 2.93 -1.97 -8.33
C ALA A 73 3.48 -3.02 -7.38
N GLU A 74 4.62 -2.75 -6.72
CA GLU A 74 5.23 -3.72 -5.81
C GLU A 74 4.37 -3.93 -4.56
N THR A 75 3.83 -2.84 -3.98
CA THR A 75 2.94 -2.96 -2.84
C THR A 75 1.67 -3.74 -3.22
N ALA A 76 1.10 -3.44 -4.39
CA ALA A 76 -0.08 -4.14 -4.88
C ALA A 76 0.18 -5.63 -5.06
N ARG A 77 1.35 -5.99 -5.62
CA ARG A 77 1.75 -7.38 -5.84
C ARG A 77 1.84 -8.14 -4.52
N LEU A 78 2.49 -7.54 -3.53
CA LEU A 78 2.67 -8.17 -2.21
C LEU A 78 1.35 -8.31 -1.47
N ALA A 79 0.49 -7.30 -1.56
CA ALA A 79 -0.84 -7.36 -0.95
C ALA A 79 -1.70 -8.45 -1.60
N LYS A 80 -1.60 -8.60 -2.92
CA LYS A 80 -2.32 -9.67 -3.63
C LYS A 80 -1.84 -11.05 -3.19
N LYS A 81 -0.54 -11.23 -3.03
CA LYS A 81 0.00 -12.51 -2.54
C LYS A 81 -0.56 -12.86 -1.18
N LEU A 82 -0.64 -11.89 -0.28
CA LEU A 82 -1.21 -12.11 1.04
C LEU A 82 -2.70 -12.46 0.94
N GLU A 83 -3.44 -11.69 0.15
CA GLU A 83 -4.89 -11.90 -0.05
C GLU A 83 -5.19 -13.31 -0.55
N ASP A 84 -4.36 -13.82 -1.48
CA ASP A 84 -4.59 -15.12 -2.15
C ASP A 84 -3.94 -16.29 -1.41
N SER A 85 -3.17 -16.05 -0.36
CA SER A 85 -2.42 -17.10 0.33
C SER A 85 -3.28 -17.90 1.29
N GLN A 86 -2.80 -19.07 1.68
CA GLN A 86 -3.41 -19.85 2.73
C GLN A 86 -3.09 -19.25 4.10
N PRO A 87 -3.94 -19.44 5.12
CA PRO A 87 -3.72 -18.83 6.44
C PRO A 87 -2.38 -19.14 7.08
N ASP A 88 -1.82 -20.32 6.85
CA ASP A 88 -0.51 -20.70 7.38
C ASP A 88 0.64 -19.92 6.77
N ARG A 89 0.38 -19.20 5.66
CA ARG A 89 1.36 -18.39 4.95
C ARG A 89 1.25 -16.89 5.25
N PHE A 90 0.22 -16.47 5.99
CA PHE A 90 -0.01 -15.04 6.25
C PHE A 90 1.21 -14.33 6.83
N ARG A 91 1.87 -14.94 7.82
CA ARG A 91 3.04 -14.32 8.45
C ARG A 91 4.21 -14.18 7.49
N SER A 92 4.39 -15.16 6.59
CA SER A 92 5.46 -15.11 5.59
C SER A 92 5.29 -13.96 4.61
N PHE A 93 4.06 -13.62 4.25
CA PHE A 93 3.80 -12.54 3.32
C PHE A 93 3.61 -11.18 3.99
N LEU A 94 3.36 -11.16 5.30
CA LEU A 94 3.24 -9.91 6.05
C LEU A 94 4.55 -9.12 6.06
N GLU A 95 5.67 -9.77 6.33
CA GLU A 95 6.96 -9.09 6.48
C GLU A 95 7.39 -8.33 5.22
N PRO A 96 7.37 -8.93 4.01
CA PRO A 96 7.69 -8.19 2.79
C PRO A 96 6.75 -7.00 2.56
N LEU A 97 5.46 -7.18 2.81
CA LEU A 97 4.47 -6.11 2.64
C LEU A 97 4.73 -4.97 3.62
N GLU A 98 5.00 -5.28 4.88
CA GLU A 98 5.32 -4.28 5.89
C GLU A 98 6.56 -3.48 5.51
N LYS A 99 7.59 -4.14 5.01
CA LYS A 99 8.83 -3.49 4.56
C LYS A 99 8.54 -2.53 3.40
N GLU A 100 7.71 -2.94 2.46
CA GLU A 100 7.37 -2.11 1.31
C GLU A 100 6.56 -0.88 1.71
N ILE A 101 5.60 -1.04 2.61
CA ILE A 101 4.81 0.09 3.12
C ILE A 101 5.71 1.05 3.92
N SER A 102 6.63 0.51 4.72
CA SER A 102 7.60 1.33 5.46
C SER A 102 8.52 2.10 4.51
N PHE A 103 8.91 1.49 3.40
CA PHE A 103 9.69 2.17 2.36
C PHE A 103 8.92 3.36 1.80
N CYS A 104 7.64 3.18 1.48
CA CYS A 104 6.79 4.26 1.00
C CYS A 104 6.68 5.38 2.04
N GLN A 105 6.50 5.04 3.31
CA GLN A 105 6.41 6.01 4.38
C GLN A 105 7.69 6.84 4.51
N LYS A 106 8.85 6.18 4.46
CA LYS A 106 10.14 6.88 4.52
C LYS A 106 10.34 7.79 3.31
N ALA A 107 9.91 7.36 2.14
CA ALA A 107 10.00 8.18 0.93
C ALA A 107 9.17 9.47 1.08
N LEU A 108 8.08 9.43 1.83
CA LEU A 108 7.26 10.61 2.12
C LEU A 108 7.89 11.54 3.13
N GLU A 109 8.73 11.02 4.02
CA GLU A 109 9.39 11.81 5.07
C GLU A 109 10.60 12.61 4.54
N ASP A 110 11.16 12.20 3.43
CA ASP A 110 12.32 12.87 2.81
C ASP A 110 11.89 14.16 2.01
#